data_b39d6c493336761875c9259e2f348be5
#
_entry.id   b39d6c493336761875c9259e2f348be5
#
_cell.length_a   1.000
_cell.length_b   1.000
_cell.length_c   1.000
_cell.angle_alpha   90.00
_cell.angle_beta   90.00
_cell.angle_gamma   90.00
#
_symmetry.space_group_name_H-M   'P 1'
#
loop_
_entity.id
_entity.type
_entity.pdbx_description
1 polymer ?
#
loop_
_entity_poly.entity_id
_entity_poly.type
_entity_poly.pdbx_seq_one_letter_code
_entity_poly.pdbx_strand_id
1 'polypeptide(L)'
;MIKAIEYRYVDREKSWLCFNARVLQEAADPTVPLLDRLRFLGIFSNNLDEFFRVRFAAIRRLSLSGQTGEKVLGGISSQQLLNDITDIVIKQQSESLRILNIIEKELEKEGVFIINEKEISKEQENYIRDFFIQKVSPALVTIILNDLAEFPLLRDTSGYLAVKLVMKNESEEKTSFLGFK
;
A
#
# COMPACT_ATOMS: atom_id res chain seq x y z
N MET A 1 27.90 -31.77 -31.93
CA MET A 1 26.78 -30.85 -31.84
C MET A 1 26.65 -30.43 -30.38
N ILE A 2 27.11 -29.24 -30.05
CA ILE A 2 26.97 -28.65 -28.70
C ILE A 2 25.51 -28.16 -28.62
N LYS A 3 24.67 -28.78 -27.79
CA LYS A 3 23.34 -28.25 -27.49
C LYS A 3 23.51 -26.86 -26.91
N ALA A 4 22.99 -25.84 -27.60
CA ALA A 4 22.90 -24.50 -27.03
C ALA A 4 22.16 -24.59 -25.69
N ILE A 5 22.82 -24.16 -24.62
CA ILE A 5 22.18 -24.05 -23.30
C ILE A 5 21.21 -22.87 -23.44
N GLU A 6 19.93 -23.18 -23.51
CA GLU A 6 18.86 -22.18 -23.53
C GLU A 6 18.77 -21.57 -22.13
N TYR A 7 19.40 -20.42 -21.92
CA TYR A 7 19.29 -19.68 -20.68
C TYR A 7 17.86 -19.12 -20.60
N ARG A 8 17.03 -19.71 -19.75
CA ARG A 8 15.74 -19.13 -19.39
C ARG A 8 15.96 -17.95 -18.46
N TYR A 9 15.84 -16.76 -18.99
CA TYR A 9 15.81 -15.54 -18.19
C TYR A 9 14.44 -15.40 -17.50
N VAL A 10 14.46 -15.07 -16.22
CA VAL A 10 13.25 -14.67 -15.50
C VAL A 10 12.93 -13.22 -15.87
N ASP A 11 11.65 -12.93 -16.03
CA ASP A 11 11.20 -11.54 -16.25
C ASP A 11 11.75 -10.62 -15.15
N ARG A 12 12.23 -9.45 -15.57
CA ARG A 12 12.92 -8.50 -14.69
C ARG A 12 12.06 -8.04 -13.53
N GLU A 13 10.78 -7.80 -13.77
CA GLU A 13 9.86 -7.28 -12.76
C GLU A 13 9.46 -8.37 -11.74
N LYS A 14 9.25 -9.58 -12.23
CA LYS A 14 9.03 -10.76 -11.36
C LYS A 14 10.29 -11.06 -10.52
N SER A 15 11.47 -10.96 -11.12
CA SER A 15 12.74 -11.12 -10.41
C SER A 15 12.91 -10.08 -9.29
N TRP A 16 12.51 -8.84 -9.56
CA TRP A 16 12.55 -7.78 -8.56
C TRP A 16 11.57 -8.05 -7.40
N LEU A 17 10.36 -8.51 -7.68
CA LEU A 17 9.41 -8.92 -6.64
C LEU A 17 9.93 -10.11 -5.83
N CYS A 18 10.62 -11.08 -6.46
CA CYS A 18 11.30 -12.16 -5.74
C CYS A 18 12.39 -11.62 -4.80
N PHE A 19 13.15 -10.60 -5.23
CA PHE A 19 14.11 -9.93 -4.34
C PHE A 19 13.40 -9.28 -3.14
N ASN A 20 12.31 -8.55 -3.36
CA ASN A 20 11.57 -7.92 -2.27
C ASN A 20 10.96 -8.95 -1.31
N ALA A 21 10.57 -10.14 -1.79
CA ALA A 21 10.15 -11.24 -0.94
C ALA A 21 11.26 -11.72 0.02
N ARG A 22 12.55 -11.56 -0.34
CA ARG A 22 13.66 -11.90 0.56
C ARG A 22 13.72 -10.95 1.75
N VAL A 23 13.41 -9.66 1.54
CA VAL A 23 13.28 -8.70 2.64
C VAL A 23 12.18 -9.14 3.61
N LEU A 24 11.09 -9.68 3.07
CA LEU A 24 9.98 -10.20 3.88
C LEU A 24 10.39 -11.47 4.65
N GLN A 25 11.29 -12.29 4.12
CA GLN A 25 11.84 -13.44 4.84
C GLN A 25 12.64 -13.03 6.07
N GLU A 26 13.44 -11.95 5.98
CA GLU A 26 14.15 -11.40 7.14
C GLU A 26 13.17 -10.92 8.24
N ALA A 27 12.05 -10.31 7.84
CA ALA A 27 11.00 -9.95 8.79
C ALA A 27 10.34 -11.18 9.46
N ALA A 28 10.30 -12.31 8.77
CA ALA A 28 9.73 -13.55 9.28
C ALA A 28 10.68 -14.33 10.20
N ASP A 29 11.98 -14.11 10.08
CA ASP A 29 13.01 -14.89 10.80
C ASP A 29 13.02 -14.54 12.30
N PRO A 30 12.70 -15.49 13.19
CA PRO A 30 12.68 -15.25 14.64
C PRO A 30 14.08 -15.03 15.25
N THR A 31 15.16 -15.31 14.51
CA THR A 31 16.54 -15.04 14.98
C THR A 31 16.94 -13.56 14.80
N VAL A 32 16.19 -12.81 13.99
CA VAL A 32 16.36 -11.36 13.82
C VAL A 32 15.70 -10.64 14.99
N PRO A 33 16.35 -9.61 15.57
CA PRO A 33 15.75 -8.82 16.65
C PRO A 33 14.39 -8.24 16.28
N LEU A 34 13.45 -8.27 17.24
CA LEU A 34 12.03 -7.97 17.01
C LEU A 34 11.79 -6.61 16.33
N LEU A 35 12.48 -5.56 16.77
CA LEU A 35 12.37 -4.23 16.16
C LEU A 35 12.97 -4.17 14.76
N ASP A 36 13.98 -4.96 14.45
CA ASP A 36 14.55 -5.03 13.11
C ASP A 36 13.64 -5.78 12.17
N ARG A 37 12.93 -6.81 12.64
CA ARG A 37 11.87 -7.48 11.89
C ARG A 37 10.76 -6.49 11.48
N LEU A 38 10.34 -5.60 12.41
CA LEU A 38 9.38 -4.54 12.09
C LEU A 38 9.93 -3.55 11.05
N ARG A 39 11.23 -3.20 11.14
CA ARG A 39 11.90 -2.36 10.13
C ARG A 39 11.93 -3.02 8.76
N PHE A 40 12.17 -4.33 8.67
CA PHE A 40 12.13 -5.06 7.41
C PHE A 40 10.75 -5.04 6.76
N LEU A 41 9.65 -5.09 7.54
CA LEU A 41 8.30 -4.87 7.01
C LEU A 41 8.13 -3.47 6.42
N GLY A 42 8.67 -2.45 7.07
CA GLY A 42 8.69 -1.07 6.55
C GLY A 42 9.48 -0.96 5.24
N ILE A 43 10.65 -1.60 5.16
CA ILE A 43 11.47 -1.65 3.95
C ILE A 43 10.73 -2.38 2.82
N PHE A 44 10.10 -3.53 3.10
CA PHE A 44 9.29 -4.26 2.14
C PHE A 44 8.17 -3.38 1.56
N SER A 45 7.44 -2.66 2.42
CA SER A 45 6.35 -1.77 2.03
C SER A 45 6.83 -0.61 1.15
N ASN A 46 7.92 0.06 1.55
CA ASN A 46 8.49 1.16 0.77
C ASN A 46 9.00 0.71 -0.60
N ASN A 47 9.64 -0.45 -0.65
CA ASN A 47 10.10 -1.04 -1.91
C ASN A 47 8.92 -1.35 -2.83
N LEU A 48 7.82 -1.86 -2.29
CA LEU A 48 6.63 -2.18 -3.07
C LEU A 48 5.95 -0.90 -3.59
N ASP A 49 5.88 0.16 -2.80
CA ASP A 49 5.36 1.46 -3.22
C ASP A 49 6.16 2.04 -4.40
N GLU A 50 7.50 2.00 -4.32
CA GLU A 50 8.39 2.42 -5.41
C GLU A 50 8.20 1.56 -6.67
N PHE A 51 8.04 0.25 -6.50
CA PHE A 51 7.76 -0.66 -7.60
C PHE A 51 6.48 -0.28 -8.35
N PHE A 52 5.39 0.00 -7.63
CA PHE A 52 4.12 0.39 -8.25
C PHE A 52 4.22 1.75 -8.92
N ARG A 53 4.87 2.71 -8.28
CA ARG A 53 5.02 4.07 -8.79
C ARG A 53 5.80 4.13 -10.09
N VAL A 54 6.85 3.33 -10.22
CA VAL A 54 7.76 3.39 -11.36
C VAL A 54 7.53 2.24 -12.34
N ARG A 55 7.69 1.00 -11.88
CA ARG A 55 7.75 -0.18 -12.75
C ARG A 55 6.38 -0.63 -13.21
N PHE A 56 5.46 -0.84 -12.29
CA PHE A 56 4.09 -1.24 -12.62
C PHE A 56 3.39 -0.18 -13.48
N ALA A 57 3.55 1.10 -13.15
CA ALA A 57 3.01 2.20 -13.94
C ALA A 57 3.56 2.24 -15.38
N ALA A 58 4.84 1.89 -15.57
CA ALA A 58 5.44 1.78 -16.91
C ALA A 58 4.83 0.63 -17.72
N ILE A 59 4.68 -0.57 -17.12
CA ILE A 59 4.06 -1.72 -17.79
C ILE A 59 2.59 -1.41 -18.14
N ARG A 60 1.87 -0.77 -17.22
CA ARG A 60 0.48 -0.36 -17.45
C ARG A 60 0.36 0.61 -18.64
N ARG A 61 1.27 1.56 -18.78
CA ARG A 61 1.32 2.44 -19.97
C ARG A 61 1.60 1.66 -21.24
N LEU A 62 2.51 0.68 -21.22
CA LEU A 62 2.78 -0.19 -22.36
C LEU A 62 1.57 -1.04 -22.75
N SER A 63 0.78 -1.52 -21.79
CA SER A 63 -0.43 -2.30 -22.06
C SER A 63 -1.48 -1.48 -22.84
N LEU A 64 -1.52 -0.17 -22.63
CA LEU A 64 -2.41 0.72 -23.37
C LEU A 64 -1.94 0.97 -24.82
N SER A 65 -0.67 0.68 -25.14
CA SER A 65 -0.06 0.84 -26.47
C SER A 65 -0.21 -0.41 -27.35
N GLY A 66 -0.90 -1.45 -26.91
CA GLY A 66 -1.19 -2.66 -27.67
C GLY A 66 0.06 -3.36 -28.20
N GLN A 67 0.07 -3.78 -29.48
CA GLN A 67 1.17 -4.53 -30.11
C GLN A 67 2.55 -3.87 -30.02
N THR A 68 2.60 -2.53 -29.99
CA THR A 68 3.86 -1.81 -29.82
C THR A 68 4.44 -2.06 -28.42
N GLY A 69 3.58 -2.06 -27.41
CA GLY A 69 3.99 -2.38 -26.03
C GLY A 69 4.50 -3.81 -25.88
N GLU A 70 3.87 -4.78 -26.52
CA GLU A 70 4.31 -6.19 -26.50
C GLU A 70 5.68 -6.38 -27.15
N LYS A 71 5.98 -5.68 -28.26
CA LYS A 71 7.32 -5.70 -28.87
C LYS A 71 8.39 -5.20 -27.93
N VAL A 72 8.11 -4.14 -27.17
CA VAL A 72 9.04 -3.58 -26.17
C VAL A 72 9.30 -4.59 -25.03
N LEU A 73 8.31 -5.40 -24.67
CA LEU A 73 8.40 -6.44 -23.66
C LEU A 73 8.95 -7.78 -24.21
N GLY A 74 9.56 -7.77 -25.39
CA GLY A 74 10.12 -8.99 -25.99
C GLY A 74 9.09 -10.03 -26.42
N GLY A 75 7.87 -9.57 -26.75
CA GLY A 75 6.76 -10.43 -27.18
C GLY A 75 5.92 -11.00 -26.02
N ILE A 76 6.17 -10.59 -24.79
CA ILE A 76 5.34 -10.96 -23.63
C ILE A 76 4.10 -10.06 -23.64
N SER A 77 2.92 -10.67 -23.45
CA SER A 77 1.67 -9.91 -23.26
C SER A 77 1.78 -9.05 -22.01
N SER A 78 1.67 -7.73 -22.19
CA SER A 78 1.70 -6.77 -21.08
C SER A 78 0.56 -7.01 -20.09
N GLN A 79 -0.62 -7.43 -20.58
CA GLN A 79 -1.74 -7.76 -19.70
C GLN A 79 -1.48 -9.00 -18.86
N GLN A 80 -0.88 -10.05 -19.45
CA GLN A 80 -0.50 -11.25 -18.71
C GLN A 80 0.55 -10.92 -17.64
N LEU A 81 1.55 -10.09 -17.98
CA LEU A 81 2.56 -9.65 -17.02
C LEU A 81 1.95 -8.85 -15.85
N LEU A 82 1.00 -7.95 -16.12
CA LEU A 82 0.28 -7.20 -15.07
C LEU A 82 -0.49 -8.14 -14.15
N ASN A 83 -1.17 -9.15 -14.69
CA ASN A 83 -1.90 -10.13 -13.89
C ASN A 83 -0.95 -10.94 -13.02
N ASP A 84 0.14 -11.46 -13.59
CA ASP A 84 1.15 -12.22 -12.84
C ASP A 84 1.77 -11.41 -11.70
N ILE A 85 2.10 -10.13 -11.96
CA ILE A 85 2.61 -9.20 -10.95
C ILE A 85 1.58 -9.02 -9.83
N THR A 86 0.33 -8.80 -10.19
CA THR A 86 -0.76 -8.60 -9.22
C THR A 86 -0.93 -9.81 -8.31
N ASP A 87 -0.91 -11.01 -8.88
CA ASP A 87 -1.03 -12.26 -8.13
C ASP A 87 0.15 -12.48 -7.15
N ILE A 88 1.38 -12.13 -7.58
CA ILE A 88 2.56 -12.20 -6.73
C ILE A 88 2.43 -11.21 -5.57
N VAL A 89 2.03 -9.98 -5.87
CA VAL A 89 1.91 -8.90 -4.86
C VAL A 89 0.83 -9.21 -3.83
N ILE A 90 -0.33 -9.71 -4.25
CA ILE A 90 -1.40 -10.10 -3.31
C ILE A 90 -0.90 -11.14 -2.31
N LYS A 91 -0.15 -12.14 -2.77
CA LYS A 91 0.44 -13.17 -1.90
C LYS A 91 1.46 -12.57 -0.93
N GLN A 92 2.33 -11.70 -1.42
CA GLN A 92 3.35 -11.05 -0.58
C GLN A 92 2.72 -10.11 0.45
N GLN A 93 1.69 -9.35 0.10
CA GLN A 93 0.95 -8.50 1.04
C GLN A 93 0.23 -9.33 2.11
N SER A 94 -0.40 -10.43 1.73
CA SER A 94 -1.03 -11.35 2.70
C SER A 94 -0.01 -11.92 3.69
N GLU A 95 1.18 -12.29 3.19
CA GLU A 95 2.27 -12.78 4.04
C GLU A 95 2.83 -11.67 4.94
N SER A 96 2.98 -10.45 4.43
CA SER A 96 3.40 -9.28 5.23
C SER A 96 2.45 -9.03 6.41
N LEU A 97 1.14 -9.08 6.17
CA LEU A 97 0.13 -8.94 7.22
C LEU A 97 0.22 -10.08 8.25
N ARG A 98 0.43 -11.31 7.79
CA ARG A 98 0.63 -12.46 8.70
C ARG A 98 1.84 -12.27 9.61
N ILE A 99 2.96 -11.79 9.04
CA ILE A 99 4.19 -11.52 9.80
C ILE A 99 3.97 -10.37 10.78
N LEU A 100 3.30 -9.29 10.37
CA LEU A 100 2.96 -8.16 11.23
C LEU A 100 2.18 -8.63 12.47
N ASN A 101 1.14 -9.43 12.28
CA ASN A 101 0.35 -9.96 13.39
C ASN A 101 1.18 -10.84 14.36
N ILE A 102 2.22 -11.53 13.87
CA ILE A 102 3.14 -12.26 14.74
C ILE A 102 4.01 -11.30 15.56
N ILE A 103 4.57 -10.30 14.89
CA ILE A 103 5.41 -9.28 15.52
C ILE A 103 4.64 -8.51 16.59
N GLU A 104 3.38 -8.13 16.31
CA GLU A 104 2.51 -7.45 17.28
C GLU A 104 2.31 -8.29 18.54
N LYS A 105 2.03 -9.58 18.41
CA LYS A 105 1.91 -10.50 19.55
C LYS A 105 3.22 -10.68 20.34
N GLU A 106 4.36 -10.56 19.68
CA GLU A 106 5.67 -10.61 20.36
C GLU A 106 5.94 -9.29 21.08
N LEU A 107 5.56 -8.15 20.50
CA LEU A 107 5.64 -6.83 21.13
C LEU A 107 4.76 -6.74 22.39
N GLU A 108 3.56 -7.34 22.38
CA GLU A 108 2.69 -7.42 23.55
C GLU A 108 3.39 -8.10 24.74
N LYS A 109 4.20 -9.13 24.51
CA LYS A 109 4.97 -9.81 25.57
C LYS A 109 6.06 -8.93 26.15
N GLU A 110 6.56 -7.97 25.39
CA GLU A 110 7.52 -6.96 25.81
C GLU A 110 6.84 -5.70 26.40
N GLY A 111 5.50 -5.71 26.57
CA GLY A 111 4.73 -4.61 27.12
C GLY A 111 4.41 -3.50 26.14
N VAL A 112 4.59 -3.72 24.84
CA VAL A 112 4.26 -2.76 23.78
C VAL A 112 2.98 -3.21 23.07
N PHE A 113 1.92 -2.43 23.21
CA PHE A 113 0.60 -2.73 22.64
C PHE A 113 0.27 -1.76 21.51
N ILE A 114 -0.04 -2.31 20.34
CA ILE A 114 -0.60 -1.55 19.20
C ILE A 114 -2.12 -1.71 19.27
N ILE A 115 -2.80 -0.64 19.66
CA ILE A 115 -4.25 -0.64 19.91
C ILE A 115 -4.97 0.22 18.86
N ASN A 116 -6.20 -0.15 18.55
CA ASN A 116 -7.08 0.62 17.66
C ASN A 116 -8.11 1.44 18.47
N GLU A 117 -8.95 2.22 17.78
CA GLU A 117 -9.93 3.12 18.37
C GLU A 117 -10.99 2.44 19.27
N LYS A 118 -11.13 1.10 19.20
CA LYS A 118 -12.10 0.34 20.01
C LYS A 118 -11.49 -0.20 21.30
N GLU A 119 -10.18 -0.19 21.40
CA GLU A 119 -9.40 -0.79 22.49
C GLU A 119 -8.83 0.27 23.45
N ILE A 120 -9.07 1.55 23.17
CA ILE A 120 -8.59 2.66 23.99
C ILE A 120 -9.32 2.75 25.33
N SER A 121 -8.61 3.05 26.42
CA SER A 121 -9.19 3.40 27.71
C SER A 121 -9.77 4.82 27.70
N LYS A 122 -10.61 5.15 28.69
CA LYS A 122 -11.15 6.52 28.84
C LYS A 122 -10.07 7.58 29.05
N GLU A 123 -8.99 7.22 29.71
CA GLU A 123 -7.85 8.12 29.93
C GLU A 123 -7.11 8.40 28.61
N GLN A 124 -6.86 7.36 27.82
CA GLN A 124 -6.30 7.48 26.48
C GLN A 124 -7.23 8.24 25.52
N GLU A 125 -8.55 8.03 25.62
CA GLU A 125 -9.54 8.77 24.83
C GLU A 125 -9.43 10.28 25.04
N ASN A 126 -9.31 10.74 26.27
CA ASN A 126 -9.16 12.17 26.58
C ASN A 126 -7.90 12.75 25.95
N TYR A 127 -6.77 12.05 26.11
CA TYR A 127 -5.50 12.47 25.47
C TYR A 127 -5.60 12.54 23.95
N ILE A 128 -6.17 11.51 23.32
CA ILE A 128 -6.32 11.44 21.85
C ILE A 128 -7.26 12.55 21.37
N ARG A 129 -8.36 12.83 22.09
CA ARG A 129 -9.29 13.91 21.76
C ARG A 129 -8.61 15.28 21.80
N ASP A 130 -7.86 15.55 22.85
CA ASP A 130 -7.14 16.82 23.00
C ASP A 130 -6.06 16.96 21.92
N PHE A 131 -5.32 15.89 21.63
CA PHE A 131 -4.33 15.87 20.56
C PHE A 131 -4.99 16.12 19.20
N PHE A 132 -6.12 15.48 18.92
CA PHE A 132 -6.88 15.68 17.70
C PHE A 132 -7.30 17.13 17.53
N ILE A 133 -7.91 17.72 18.53
CA ILE A 133 -8.41 19.11 18.49
C ILE A 133 -7.26 20.10 18.31
N GLN A 134 -6.14 19.89 19.02
CA GLN A 134 -5.04 20.86 19.05
C GLN A 134 -4.07 20.71 17.87
N LYS A 135 -3.86 19.50 17.35
CA LYS A 135 -2.81 19.20 16.38
C LYS A 135 -3.32 18.71 15.04
N VAL A 136 -4.35 17.86 15.05
CA VAL A 136 -4.84 17.22 13.83
C VAL A 136 -5.90 18.06 13.15
N SER A 137 -6.96 18.46 13.87
CA SER A 137 -8.09 19.22 13.32
C SER A 137 -7.68 20.49 12.57
N PRO A 138 -6.73 21.31 13.05
CA PRO A 138 -6.29 22.50 12.32
C PRO A 138 -5.53 22.21 11.02
N ALA A 139 -4.99 21.01 10.87
CA ALA A 139 -4.28 20.60 9.66
C ALA A 139 -5.19 19.94 8.60
N LEU A 140 -6.45 19.66 8.95
CA LEU A 140 -7.40 19.04 8.03
C LEU A 140 -7.94 20.07 7.04
N VAL A 141 -7.90 19.71 5.77
CA VAL A 141 -8.54 20.48 4.69
C VAL A 141 -9.76 19.73 4.20
N THR A 142 -10.95 20.32 4.40
CA THR A 142 -12.21 19.77 3.92
C THR A 142 -12.52 20.27 2.52
N ILE A 143 -12.83 19.35 1.60
CA ILE A 143 -13.26 19.66 0.24
C ILE A 143 -14.66 19.09 0.05
N ILE A 144 -15.64 19.94 -0.29
CA ILE A 144 -17.00 19.53 -0.62
C ILE A 144 -17.05 19.25 -2.12
N LEU A 145 -17.17 17.98 -2.49
CA LEU A 145 -17.10 17.57 -3.92
C LEU A 145 -18.33 17.97 -4.72
N ASN A 146 -19.51 18.04 -4.09
CA ASN A 146 -20.76 18.40 -4.79
C ASN A 146 -20.73 19.83 -5.37
N ASP A 147 -19.92 20.71 -4.78
CA ASP A 147 -19.83 22.12 -5.17
C ASP A 147 -18.74 22.37 -6.24
N LEU A 148 -18.02 21.30 -6.64
CA LEU A 148 -16.93 21.40 -7.60
C LEU A 148 -17.40 21.04 -9.00
N ALA A 149 -17.02 21.87 -9.99
CA ALA A 149 -17.27 21.59 -11.41
C ALA A 149 -16.44 20.38 -11.94
N GLU A 150 -15.24 20.18 -11.36
CA GLU A 150 -14.33 19.10 -11.71
C GLU A 150 -13.75 18.45 -10.44
N PHE A 151 -13.45 17.15 -10.51
CA PHE A 151 -12.82 16.44 -9.41
C PHE A 151 -11.43 17.02 -9.11
N PRO A 152 -11.08 17.31 -7.85
CA PRO A 152 -9.82 17.95 -7.52
C PRO A 152 -8.62 17.04 -7.78
N LEU A 153 -7.51 17.62 -8.22
CA LEU A 153 -6.25 16.91 -8.36
C LEU A 153 -5.69 16.57 -6.98
N LEU A 154 -5.75 15.29 -6.63
CA LEU A 154 -5.22 14.78 -5.38
C LEU A 154 -3.69 14.59 -5.46
N ARG A 155 -2.97 14.87 -4.36
CA ARG A 155 -1.51 14.67 -4.29
C ARG A 155 -1.19 13.21 -3.97
N ASP A 156 -0.25 12.62 -4.68
CA ASP A 156 0.13 11.20 -4.55
C ASP A 156 0.62 10.78 -3.17
N THR A 157 1.20 11.68 -2.39
CA THR A 157 1.80 11.36 -1.08
C THR A 157 0.91 11.72 0.11
N SER A 158 -0.36 12.04 -0.14
CA SER A 158 -1.32 12.44 0.89
C SER A 158 -2.38 11.38 1.10
N GLY A 159 -2.82 11.21 2.36
CA GLY A 159 -3.98 10.40 2.69
C GLY A 159 -5.26 11.21 2.57
N TYR A 160 -6.34 10.58 2.09
CA TYR A 160 -7.64 11.20 1.93
C TYR A 160 -8.72 10.31 2.53
N LEU A 161 -9.65 10.92 3.24
CA LEU A 161 -10.84 10.24 3.74
C LEU A 161 -12.07 10.75 2.99
N ALA A 162 -12.79 9.85 2.32
CA ALA A 162 -14.06 10.16 1.69
C ALA A 162 -15.20 9.92 2.67
N VAL A 163 -16.02 10.95 2.90
CA VAL A 163 -17.18 10.86 3.80
C VAL A 163 -18.46 11.19 3.02
N LYS A 164 -19.41 10.24 3.00
CA LYS A 164 -20.76 10.48 2.48
C LYS A 164 -21.65 10.98 3.60
N LEU A 165 -22.21 12.17 3.43
CA LEU A 165 -23.16 12.75 4.38
C LEU A 165 -24.58 12.70 3.79
N VAL A 166 -25.53 12.29 4.62
CA VAL A 166 -26.95 12.32 4.29
C VAL A 166 -27.63 13.32 5.24
N MET A 167 -28.16 14.41 4.67
CA MET A 167 -28.86 15.44 5.43
C MET A 167 -30.29 15.00 5.71
N LYS A 168 -30.75 15.08 6.96
CA LYS A 168 -32.07 14.59 7.39
C LYS A 168 -33.29 15.36 6.82
N ASN A 169 -33.08 16.57 6.28
CA ASN A 169 -34.16 17.46 5.88
C ASN A 169 -34.20 17.77 4.37
N GLU A 170 -33.38 17.16 3.57
CA GLU A 170 -33.33 17.38 2.11
C GLU A 170 -33.35 16.05 1.37
N SER A 171 -34.16 15.99 0.31
CA SER A 171 -34.31 14.79 -0.54
C SER A 171 -33.08 14.48 -1.40
N GLU A 172 -32.01 15.27 -1.29
CA GLU A 172 -30.78 15.10 -2.04
C GLU A 172 -29.64 14.60 -1.17
N GLU A 173 -29.01 13.50 -1.60
CA GLU A 173 -27.77 12.99 -1.01
C GLU A 173 -26.60 13.89 -1.43
N LYS A 174 -25.99 14.59 -0.47
CA LYS A 174 -24.74 15.33 -0.70
C LYS A 174 -23.54 14.50 -0.27
N THR A 175 -22.58 14.33 -1.16
CA THR A 175 -21.34 13.61 -0.88
C THR A 175 -20.22 14.62 -0.63
N SER A 176 -19.63 14.56 0.55
CA SER A 176 -18.49 15.42 0.92
C SER A 176 -17.26 14.56 1.17
N PHE A 177 -16.08 15.00 0.69
CA PHE A 177 -14.81 14.34 0.93
C PHE A 177 -13.94 15.22 1.84
N LEU A 178 -13.36 14.60 2.85
CA LEU A 178 -12.34 15.20 3.70
C LEU A 178 -10.96 14.79 3.19
N GLY A 179 -10.14 15.76 2.79
CA GLY A 179 -8.75 15.54 2.46
C GLY A 179 -7.86 15.79 3.67
N PHE A 180 -7.00 14.84 4.02
CA PHE A 180 -5.95 15.00 5.00
C PHE A 180 -4.63 15.23 4.26
N LYS A 181 -3.90 16.25 4.66
CA LYS A 181 -2.58 16.57 4.12
C LYS A 181 -1.51 16.18 5.12
#